data_6df5326c9b8911fa6a9c2233d86649ba
#
_entry.id   6df5326c9b8911fa6a9c2233d86649ba
#
_cell.length_a   1.000
_cell.length_b   1.000
_cell.length_c   1.000
_cell.angle_alpha   90.00
_cell.angle_beta   90.00
_cell.angle_gamma   90.00
#
_symmetry.space_group_name_H-M   'P 1'
#
loop_
_entity.id
_entity.type
_entity.pdbx_description
1 polymer ?
#
loop_
_entity_poly.entity_id
_entity_poly.type
_entity_poly.pdbx_seq_one_letter_code
_entity_poly.pdbx_strand_id
1 'polypeptide(L)'
;LKAVIDSWVMPTDEEVETDSDSTFAVAEVVADSVDSVYIAEVEPAPMDTANQKILFFGDSMLEGLSRRLCDYAMENDHELTSVIWYSSTSQTWAECDTLEHFIKKTSPSFMVVCLCSNELFVRDLKERDEYIGRIVSKMGDVPFVWISPPNWKEDTGINDLIIKHVGKDRY
;
A
#
# COMPACT_ATOMS: atom_id res chain seq x y z
N LEU A 1 -17.69 24.69 -10.39
CA LEU A 1 -16.78 23.80 -9.62
C LEU A 1 -16.78 24.11 -8.11
N LYS A 2 -17.51 25.15 -7.66
CA LYS A 2 -17.57 25.57 -6.24
C LYS A 2 -18.78 24.98 -5.48
N ALA A 3 -19.69 24.24 -6.15
CA ALA A 3 -20.97 23.80 -5.60
C ALA A 3 -21.00 22.32 -5.14
N VAL A 4 -19.89 21.59 -5.14
CA VAL A 4 -19.84 20.16 -4.77
C VAL A 4 -19.11 19.92 -3.44
N ILE A 5 -18.52 20.95 -2.83
CA ILE A 5 -17.72 20.80 -1.59
C ILE A 5 -18.54 21.03 -0.31
N ASP A 6 -19.75 21.62 -0.41
CA ASP A 6 -20.53 22.03 0.78
C ASP A 6 -21.51 20.97 1.32
N SER A 7 -21.45 19.70 0.90
CA SER A 7 -22.41 18.67 1.34
C SER A 7 -21.85 17.55 2.24
N TRP A 8 -20.66 17.70 2.78
CA TRP A 8 -20.12 16.76 3.79
C TRP A 8 -20.17 17.38 5.18
N VAL A 9 -21.37 17.34 5.79
CA VAL A 9 -21.53 17.59 7.23
C VAL A 9 -21.32 16.27 7.95
N MET A 10 -20.29 16.19 8.80
CA MET A 10 -20.08 15.08 9.71
C MET A 10 -21.22 15.05 10.74
N PRO A 11 -21.80 13.89 11.08
CA PRO A 11 -22.74 13.81 12.19
C PRO A 11 -22.00 14.06 13.50
N THR A 12 -22.59 14.90 14.34
CA THR A 12 -22.15 15.19 15.70
C THR A 12 -22.43 13.99 16.61
N ASP A 13 -21.50 13.74 17.53
CA ASP A 13 -21.52 12.71 18.54
C ASP A 13 -22.86 12.65 19.30
N GLU A 14 -23.61 11.53 19.16
CA GLU A 14 -24.66 11.17 20.11
C GLU A 14 -24.02 10.32 21.22
N GLU A 15 -24.24 10.77 22.45
CA GLU A 15 -23.82 10.11 23.68
C GLU A 15 -24.43 8.71 23.77
N VAL A 16 -23.57 7.68 23.84
CA VAL A 16 -23.99 6.31 24.14
C VAL A 16 -23.99 6.13 25.66
N GLU A 17 -25.17 6.04 26.23
CA GLU A 17 -25.36 5.61 27.64
C GLU A 17 -24.79 4.20 27.84
N THR A 18 -23.86 4.08 28.75
CA THR A 18 -23.31 2.78 29.18
C THR A 18 -24.23 2.18 30.24
N ASP A 19 -24.95 1.13 29.87
CA ASP A 19 -25.68 0.29 30.81
C ASP A 19 -24.69 -0.77 31.38
N SER A 20 -24.46 -0.64 32.70
CA SER A 20 -23.62 -1.53 33.48
C SER A 20 -24.49 -2.62 34.09
N ASP A 21 -24.49 -3.82 33.57
CA ASP A 21 -24.55 -5.06 34.37
C ASP A 21 -24.38 -6.33 33.51
N SER A 22 -23.18 -6.95 33.58
CA SER A 22 -23.07 -8.41 33.39
C SER A 22 -21.81 -8.93 34.06
N THR A 23 -22.02 -9.53 35.21
CA THR A 23 -21.05 -10.37 35.90
C THR A 23 -20.59 -11.55 35.04
N PHE A 24 -19.37 -11.50 34.55
CA PHE A 24 -18.73 -12.68 33.97
C PHE A 24 -17.95 -13.44 35.04
N ALA A 25 -18.32 -14.70 35.21
CA ALA A 25 -17.63 -15.67 36.04
C ALA A 25 -16.19 -15.88 35.53
N VAL A 26 -15.23 -15.67 36.41
CA VAL A 26 -13.81 -15.94 36.16
C VAL A 26 -13.61 -17.45 36.18
N ALA A 27 -13.38 -18.06 35.03
CA ALA A 27 -12.87 -19.42 34.95
C ALA A 27 -11.36 -19.38 35.23
N GLU A 28 -10.95 -20.06 36.27
CA GLU A 28 -9.55 -20.26 36.67
C GLU A 28 -8.87 -21.13 35.61
N VAL A 29 -8.05 -20.52 34.73
CA VAL A 29 -7.21 -21.24 33.78
C VAL A 29 -5.92 -21.59 34.44
N VAL A 30 -5.72 -22.88 34.67
CA VAL A 30 -4.45 -23.46 35.17
C VAL A 30 -3.35 -23.10 34.13
N ALA A 31 -2.35 -22.36 34.61
CA ALA A 31 -1.18 -21.99 33.81
C ALA A 31 -0.33 -23.24 33.56
N ASP A 32 -0.41 -23.77 32.36
CA ASP A 32 0.58 -24.69 31.83
C ASP A 32 1.74 -23.86 31.24
N SER A 33 2.96 -24.27 31.53
CA SER A 33 4.20 -23.56 31.26
C SER A 33 4.37 -23.27 29.75
N VAL A 34 4.14 -22.03 29.34
CA VAL A 34 4.51 -21.55 28.02
C VAL A 34 5.97 -21.15 28.07
N ASP A 35 6.80 -21.88 27.35
CA ASP A 35 8.16 -21.48 27.02
C ASP A 35 8.14 -20.04 26.52
N SER A 36 8.83 -19.17 27.25
CA SER A 36 8.99 -17.77 26.88
C SER A 36 9.76 -17.69 25.55
N VAL A 37 9.03 -17.56 24.44
CA VAL A 37 9.63 -17.22 23.17
C VAL A 37 10.18 -15.80 23.31
N TYR A 38 11.50 -15.71 23.50
CA TYR A 38 12.22 -14.45 23.42
C TYR A 38 12.06 -13.91 21.99
N ILE A 39 11.10 -13.04 21.79
CA ILE A 39 11.04 -12.20 20.58
C ILE A 39 12.23 -11.24 20.74
N ALA A 40 13.32 -11.54 20.04
CA ALA A 40 14.43 -10.59 19.95
C ALA A 40 13.84 -9.27 19.44
N GLU A 41 13.92 -8.24 20.25
CA GLU A 41 13.54 -6.88 19.89
C GLU A 41 14.51 -6.47 18.77
N VAL A 42 14.04 -6.56 17.52
CA VAL A 42 14.82 -6.11 16.36
C VAL A 42 14.87 -4.59 16.48
N GLU A 43 16.05 -4.07 16.83
CA GLU A 43 16.26 -2.62 16.80
C GLU A 43 15.88 -2.11 15.41
N PRO A 44 15.00 -1.10 15.32
CA PRO A 44 14.62 -0.55 14.01
C PRO A 44 15.89 -0.07 13.30
N ALA A 45 16.05 -0.48 12.04
CA ALA A 45 17.14 0.00 11.21
C ALA A 45 17.17 1.54 11.22
N PRO A 46 18.36 2.16 11.27
CA PRO A 46 18.46 3.61 11.26
C PRO A 46 17.72 4.18 10.08
N MET A 47 16.78 5.10 10.34
CA MET A 47 15.98 5.75 9.32
C MET A 47 16.88 6.60 8.42
N ASP A 48 16.84 6.38 7.10
CA ASP A 48 17.51 7.23 6.14
C ASP A 48 16.80 8.59 6.11
N THR A 49 17.50 9.63 6.54
CA THR A 49 16.98 11.01 6.57
C THR A 49 17.42 11.82 5.34
N ALA A 50 18.09 11.20 4.37
CA ALA A 50 18.50 11.88 3.15
C ALA A 50 17.29 12.24 2.27
N ASN A 51 17.41 13.34 1.52
CA ASN A 51 16.38 13.75 0.57
C ASN A 51 16.22 12.69 -0.53
N GLN A 52 14.99 12.22 -0.72
CA GLN A 52 14.67 11.16 -1.66
C GLN A 52 14.09 11.71 -2.98
N LYS A 53 14.38 11.03 -4.07
CA LYS A 53 13.66 11.16 -5.34
C LYS A 53 12.65 10.03 -5.44
N ILE A 54 11.38 10.35 -5.22
CA ILE A 54 10.32 9.37 -5.13
C ILE A 54 9.58 9.30 -6.47
N LEU A 55 9.52 8.11 -7.07
CA LEU A 55 8.64 7.81 -8.19
C LEU A 55 7.41 7.08 -7.66
N PHE A 56 6.25 7.72 -7.71
CA PHE A 56 4.96 7.17 -7.32
C PHE A 56 4.13 6.85 -8.56
N PHE A 57 3.85 5.58 -8.83
CA PHE A 57 3.15 5.18 -10.04
C PHE A 57 2.08 4.11 -9.79
N GLY A 58 1.08 4.08 -10.67
CA GLY A 58 0.01 3.09 -10.58
C GLY A 58 -1.27 3.48 -11.29
N ASP A 59 -2.37 2.89 -10.83
CA ASP A 59 -3.72 3.11 -11.38
C ASP A 59 -4.43 4.31 -10.73
N SER A 60 -5.75 4.43 -10.96
CA SER A 60 -6.54 5.57 -10.49
C SER A 60 -6.61 5.69 -8.95
N MET A 61 -6.38 4.62 -8.19
CA MET A 61 -6.39 4.66 -6.72
C MET A 61 -5.26 5.52 -6.16
N LEU A 62 -4.19 5.67 -6.92
CA LEU A 62 -3.07 6.54 -6.60
C LEU A 62 -3.48 8.01 -6.43
N GLU A 63 -4.52 8.48 -7.14
CA GLU A 63 -4.97 9.87 -7.09
C GLU A 63 -5.33 10.31 -5.66
N GLY A 64 -6.04 9.45 -4.92
CA GLY A 64 -6.41 9.74 -3.53
C GLY A 64 -5.22 9.84 -2.58
N LEU A 65 -4.15 9.11 -2.87
CA LEU A 65 -2.93 9.06 -2.06
C LEU A 65 -1.92 10.14 -2.46
N SER A 66 -1.89 10.52 -3.74
CA SER A 66 -0.86 11.41 -4.31
C SER A 66 -0.79 12.76 -3.62
N ARG A 67 -1.93 13.31 -3.21
CA ARG A 67 -1.99 14.60 -2.51
C ARG A 67 -1.27 14.54 -1.17
N ARG A 68 -1.54 13.50 -0.37
CA ARG A 68 -0.88 13.30 0.95
C ARG A 68 0.60 13.05 0.80
N LEU A 69 0.99 12.25 -0.18
CA LEU A 69 2.40 11.98 -0.43
C LEU A 69 3.13 13.24 -0.96
N CYS A 70 2.44 14.09 -1.72
CA CYS A 70 2.98 15.37 -2.16
C CYS A 70 3.23 16.31 -0.97
N ASP A 71 2.25 16.45 -0.06
CA ASP A 71 2.41 17.27 1.16
C ASP A 71 3.61 16.75 1.99
N TYR A 72 3.70 15.45 2.21
CA TYR A 72 4.82 14.81 2.92
C TYR A 72 6.17 15.05 2.22
N ALA A 73 6.22 14.92 0.90
CA ALA A 73 7.45 15.13 0.14
C ALA A 73 7.92 16.58 0.24
N MET A 74 7.00 17.55 0.19
CA MET A 74 7.31 18.97 0.34
C MET A 74 7.80 19.29 1.75
N GLU A 75 7.19 18.74 2.79
CA GLU A 75 7.55 18.98 4.19
C GLU A 75 8.93 18.39 4.56
N ASN A 76 9.38 17.38 3.81
CA ASN A 76 10.64 16.68 4.06
C ASN A 76 11.70 16.88 2.96
N ASP A 77 11.53 17.89 2.11
CA ASP A 77 12.46 18.24 1.02
C ASP A 77 12.73 17.06 0.04
N HIS A 78 11.73 16.20 -0.18
CA HIS A 78 11.80 15.13 -1.17
C HIS A 78 11.30 15.60 -2.54
N GLU A 79 11.86 15.05 -3.61
CA GLU A 79 11.36 15.26 -4.97
C GLU A 79 10.35 14.15 -5.32
N LEU A 80 9.09 14.50 -5.59
CA LEU A 80 8.06 13.55 -5.94
C LEU A 80 7.67 13.66 -7.42
N THR A 81 7.72 12.54 -8.14
CA THR A 81 7.09 12.38 -9.45
C THR A 81 5.95 11.37 -9.35
N SER A 82 4.72 11.81 -9.62
CA SER A 82 3.53 10.94 -9.63
C SER A 82 3.10 10.64 -11.06
N VAL A 83 2.91 9.36 -11.38
CA VAL A 83 2.46 8.86 -12.69
C VAL A 83 1.16 8.08 -12.51
N ILE A 84 0.03 8.76 -12.73
CA ILE A 84 -1.31 8.17 -12.60
C ILE A 84 -1.78 7.72 -13.98
N TRP A 85 -2.06 6.44 -14.13
CA TRP A 85 -2.62 5.89 -15.35
C TRP A 85 -4.00 5.27 -15.09
N TYR A 86 -5.04 6.02 -15.36
CA TYR A 86 -6.41 5.59 -15.13
C TYR A 86 -6.74 4.29 -15.86
N SER A 87 -7.42 3.40 -15.16
CA SER A 87 -7.80 2.07 -15.68
C SER A 87 -6.64 1.16 -16.08
N SER A 88 -5.41 1.51 -15.73
CA SER A 88 -4.26 0.62 -16.00
C SER A 88 -4.33 -0.64 -15.14
N THR A 89 -3.68 -1.68 -15.64
CA THR A 89 -3.58 -3.01 -15.05
C THR A 89 -2.11 -3.41 -14.94
N SER A 90 -1.83 -4.51 -14.24
CA SER A 90 -0.49 -5.09 -14.21
C SER A 90 0.03 -5.39 -15.63
N GLN A 91 -0.83 -5.87 -16.54
CA GLN A 91 -0.49 -6.07 -17.94
C GLN A 91 -0.03 -4.77 -18.60
N THR A 92 -0.79 -3.68 -18.43
CA THR A 92 -0.48 -2.38 -19.05
C THR A 92 0.94 -1.93 -18.69
N TRP A 93 1.31 -2.01 -17.42
CA TRP A 93 2.63 -1.61 -16.93
C TRP A 93 3.74 -2.60 -17.29
N ALA A 94 3.41 -3.90 -17.35
CA ALA A 94 4.38 -4.93 -17.70
C ALA A 94 4.78 -4.89 -19.18
N GLU A 95 3.83 -4.57 -20.09
CA GLU A 95 4.03 -4.67 -21.54
C GLU A 95 4.49 -3.37 -22.21
N CYS A 96 4.37 -2.21 -21.53
CA CYS A 96 4.83 -0.92 -22.08
C CYS A 96 6.14 -0.45 -21.44
N ASP A 97 6.83 0.48 -22.12
CA ASP A 97 8.11 1.05 -21.67
C ASP A 97 7.91 2.29 -20.76
N THR A 98 6.67 2.55 -20.32
CA THR A 98 6.35 3.75 -19.53
C THR A 98 7.09 3.77 -18.21
N LEU A 99 7.16 2.63 -17.51
CA LEU A 99 7.86 2.52 -16.23
C LEU A 99 9.36 2.80 -16.41
N GLU A 100 10.01 2.13 -17.35
CA GLU A 100 11.43 2.32 -17.65
C GLU A 100 11.74 3.74 -18.09
N HIS A 101 10.82 4.35 -18.87
CA HIS A 101 10.94 5.76 -19.27
C HIS A 101 11.00 6.68 -18.06
N PHE A 102 10.08 6.53 -17.11
CA PHE A 102 10.06 7.37 -15.91
C PHE A 102 11.22 7.06 -14.97
N ILE A 103 11.61 5.81 -14.78
CA ILE A 103 12.81 5.44 -14.00
C ILE A 103 14.03 6.13 -14.57
N LYS A 104 14.23 6.05 -15.88
CA LYS A 104 15.36 6.71 -16.56
C LYS A 104 15.31 8.24 -16.45
N LYS A 105 14.12 8.82 -16.58
CA LYS A 105 13.91 10.27 -16.56
C LYS A 105 14.13 10.88 -15.18
N THR A 106 13.66 10.21 -14.12
CA THR A 106 13.68 10.75 -12.75
C THR A 106 14.84 10.24 -11.92
N SER A 107 15.44 9.10 -12.31
CA SER A 107 16.50 8.42 -11.53
C SER A 107 16.09 8.31 -10.05
N PRO A 108 14.97 7.63 -9.73
CA PRO A 108 14.42 7.61 -8.38
C PRO A 108 15.35 6.87 -7.42
N SER A 109 15.44 7.36 -6.19
CA SER A 109 16.10 6.67 -5.08
C SER A 109 15.13 5.77 -4.30
N PHE A 110 13.81 6.01 -4.47
CA PHE A 110 12.75 5.20 -3.87
C PHE A 110 11.51 5.17 -4.78
N MET A 111 10.80 4.04 -4.81
CA MET A 111 9.56 3.93 -5.56
C MET A 111 8.39 3.53 -4.68
N VAL A 112 7.21 4.07 -5.00
CA VAL A 112 5.94 3.68 -4.39
C VAL A 112 5.01 3.20 -5.50
N VAL A 113 4.50 1.99 -5.36
CA VAL A 113 3.57 1.37 -6.33
C VAL A 113 2.17 1.33 -5.73
N CYS A 114 1.15 1.76 -6.48
CA CYS A 114 -0.25 1.59 -6.11
C CYS A 114 -1.00 1.08 -7.34
N LEU A 115 -1.13 -0.24 -7.46
CA LEU A 115 -1.59 -0.90 -8.67
C LEU A 115 -2.38 -2.17 -8.34
N CYS A 116 -3.11 -2.71 -9.31
CA CYS A 116 -3.96 -3.90 -9.27
C CYS A 116 -5.35 -3.70 -8.67
N SER A 117 -5.81 -2.48 -8.42
CA SER A 117 -7.18 -2.24 -7.96
C SER A 117 -8.23 -2.67 -9.01
N ASN A 118 -7.89 -2.58 -10.30
CA ASN A 118 -8.74 -3.03 -11.41
C ASN A 118 -8.74 -4.55 -11.62
N GLU A 119 -7.93 -5.28 -10.85
CA GLU A 119 -7.69 -6.72 -11.03
C GLU A 119 -8.07 -7.56 -9.80
N LEU A 120 -8.69 -6.95 -8.77
CA LEU A 120 -9.07 -7.62 -7.52
C LEU A 120 -9.90 -8.89 -7.72
N PHE A 121 -10.69 -8.95 -8.80
CA PHE A 121 -11.64 -10.04 -9.06
C PHE A 121 -11.41 -10.77 -10.38
N VAL A 122 -10.18 -10.68 -10.93
CA VAL A 122 -9.82 -11.44 -12.12
C VAL A 122 -9.73 -12.94 -11.81
N ARG A 123 -10.13 -13.78 -12.75
CA ARG A 123 -10.10 -15.24 -12.58
C ARG A 123 -8.79 -15.88 -13.02
N ASP A 124 -8.13 -15.28 -14.01
CA ASP A 124 -6.83 -15.76 -14.51
C ASP A 124 -5.68 -15.09 -13.77
N LEU A 125 -5.22 -15.75 -12.72
CA LEU A 125 -4.10 -15.29 -11.92
C LEU A 125 -2.75 -15.63 -12.52
N LYS A 126 -2.69 -16.59 -13.45
CA LYS A 126 -1.41 -17.03 -14.02
C LYS A 126 -0.73 -15.92 -14.83
N GLU A 127 -1.48 -15.23 -15.67
CA GLU A 127 -0.94 -14.10 -16.43
C GLU A 127 -0.55 -12.94 -15.51
N ARG A 128 -1.35 -12.70 -14.44
CA ARG A 128 -1.08 -11.64 -13.46
C ARG A 128 0.20 -11.89 -12.69
N ASP A 129 0.48 -13.14 -12.35
CA ASP A 129 1.74 -13.56 -11.72
C ASP A 129 2.95 -13.14 -12.58
N GLU A 130 2.88 -13.40 -13.89
CA GLU A 130 3.93 -13.01 -14.83
C GLU A 130 4.09 -11.48 -14.95
N TYR A 131 2.97 -10.74 -15.07
CA TYR A 131 3.00 -9.29 -15.21
C TYR A 131 3.56 -8.60 -13.95
N ILE A 132 3.13 -9.01 -12.76
CA ILE A 132 3.66 -8.47 -11.50
C ILE A 132 5.17 -8.73 -11.41
N GLY A 133 5.61 -9.95 -11.73
CA GLY A 133 7.03 -10.30 -11.76
C GLY A 133 7.83 -9.44 -12.73
N ARG A 134 7.29 -9.13 -13.92
CA ARG A 134 7.93 -8.22 -14.87
C ARG A 134 8.04 -6.79 -14.35
N ILE A 135 6.99 -6.26 -13.70
CA ILE A 135 7.01 -4.92 -13.10
C ILE A 135 8.12 -4.84 -12.05
N VAL A 136 8.18 -5.81 -11.14
CA VAL A 136 9.24 -5.89 -10.11
C VAL A 136 10.62 -5.94 -10.76
N SER A 137 10.78 -6.75 -11.82
CA SER A 137 12.03 -6.84 -12.57
C SER A 137 12.45 -5.51 -13.23
N LYS A 138 11.49 -4.75 -13.78
CA LYS A 138 11.74 -3.43 -14.37
C LYS A 138 12.18 -2.38 -13.35
N MET A 139 11.74 -2.48 -12.10
CA MET A 139 12.15 -1.59 -11.02
C MET A 139 13.62 -1.80 -10.60
N GLY A 140 14.20 -2.97 -10.89
CA GLY A 140 15.60 -3.28 -10.58
C GLY A 140 15.89 -3.28 -9.08
N ASP A 141 17.05 -2.71 -8.71
CA ASP A 141 17.51 -2.68 -7.32
C ASP A 141 17.03 -1.43 -6.54
N VAL A 142 16.20 -0.58 -7.14
CA VAL A 142 15.69 0.60 -6.45
C VAL A 142 14.77 0.16 -5.31
N PRO A 143 14.98 0.63 -4.08
CA PRO A 143 14.09 0.34 -2.96
C PRO A 143 12.65 0.79 -3.26
N PHE A 144 11.67 -0.04 -2.89
CA PHE A 144 10.27 0.28 -3.15
C PHE A 144 9.33 -0.30 -2.10
N VAL A 145 8.12 0.24 -2.06
CA VAL A 145 6.97 -0.31 -1.35
C VAL A 145 5.79 -0.44 -2.31
N TRP A 146 5.00 -1.50 -2.15
CA TRP A 146 3.78 -1.72 -2.91
C TRP A 146 2.56 -1.54 -2.01
N ILE A 147 1.76 -0.50 -2.27
CA ILE A 147 0.53 -0.25 -1.55
C ILE A 147 -0.55 -1.19 -2.09
N SER A 148 -1.08 -2.02 -1.22
CA SER A 148 -2.16 -2.94 -1.52
C SER A 148 -3.40 -2.22 -2.07
N PRO A 149 -4.04 -2.75 -3.11
CA PRO A 149 -5.36 -2.27 -3.50
C PRO A 149 -6.37 -2.55 -2.38
N PRO A 150 -7.26 -1.58 -2.04
CA PRO A 150 -8.22 -1.75 -0.96
C PRO A 150 -9.26 -2.82 -1.29
N ASN A 151 -9.41 -3.81 -0.41
CA ASN A 151 -10.37 -4.88 -0.55
C ASN A 151 -11.65 -4.54 0.21
N TRP A 152 -12.76 -4.30 -0.51
CA TRP A 152 -14.11 -4.20 0.11
C TRP A 152 -14.82 -5.55 0.20
N LYS A 153 -14.25 -6.60 -0.38
CA LYS A 153 -14.61 -8.01 -0.26
C LYS A 153 -13.38 -8.85 -0.55
N GLU A 154 -13.44 -10.13 -0.24
CA GLU A 154 -12.36 -11.09 -0.55
C GLU A 154 -12.00 -11.05 -2.04
N ASP A 155 -10.73 -10.86 -2.35
CA ASP A 155 -10.21 -10.88 -3.72
C ASP A 155 -10.03 -12.30 -4.25
N THR A 156 -9.60 -12.43 -5.48
CA THR A 156 -9.35 -13.75 -6.10
C THR A 156 -7.93 -14.26 -5.90
N GLY A 157 -7.11 -13.60 -5.06
CA GLY A 157 -5.72 -13.94 -4.77
C GLY A 157 -4.68 -13.00 -5.39
N ILE A 158 -5.09 -11.84 -5.89
CA ILE A 158 -4.14 -10.86 -6.47
C ILE A 158 -3.17 -10.31 -5.42
N ASN A 159 -3.65 -10.10 -4.18
CA ASN A 159 -2.82 -9.63 -3.08
C ASN A 159 -1.76 -10.67 -2.67
N ASP A 160 -2.11 -11.96 -2.70
CA ASP A 160 -1.16 -13.05 -2.47
C ASP A 160 -0.07 -13.09 -3.54
N LEU A 161 -0.43 -12.85 -4.81
CA LEU A 161 0.55 -12.74 -5.89
C LEU A 161 1.49 -11.56 -5.71
N ILE A 162 0.98 -10.40 -5.32
CA ILE A 162 1.81 -9.24 -5.03
C ILE A 162 2.80 -9.59 -3.92
N ILE A 163 2.33 -10.10 -2.78
CA ILE A 163 3.17 -10.50 -1.65
C ILE A 163 4.25 -11.52 -2.07
N LYS A 164 3.89 -12.47 -2.92
CA LYS A 164 4.82 -13.48 -3.46
C LYS A 164 6.03 -12.83 -4.16
N HIS A 165 5.81 -11.77 -4.95
CA HIS A 165 6.85 -11.12 -5.73
C HIS A 165 7.61 -10.04 -4.96
N VAL A 166 6.93 -9.30 -4.07
CA VAL A 166 7.54 -8.16 -3.38
C VAL A 166 8.05 -8.48 -1.98
N GLY A 167 7.54 -9.55 -1.37
CA GLY A 167 7.79 -9.89 0.04
C GLY A 167 6.91 -9.07 1.00
N LYS A 168 6.69 -9.62 2.20
CA LYS A 168 5.82 -9.00 3.22
C LYS A 168 6.36 -7.66 3.75
N ASP A 169 7.67 -7.47 3.70
CA ASP A 169 8.32 -6.25 4.21
C ASP A 169 8.13 -5.04 3.28
N ARG A 170 7.69 -5.28 2.05
CA ARG A 170 7.47 -4.25 1.03
C ARG A 170 6.01 -4.10 0.60
N TYR A 171 5.11 -4.79 1.32
CA TYR A 171 3.67 -4.83 1.03
C TYR A 171 2.86 -4.17 2.14
#